data_9b3c9a53abd9f1c84194a12d182abb7e
#
_entry.id   9b3c9a53abd9f1c84194a12d182abb7e
#
_cell.length_a   1.000
_cell.length_b   1.000
_cell.length_c   1.000
_cell.angle_alpha   90.00
_cell.angle_beta   90.00
_cell.angle_gamma   90.00
#
_symmetry.space_group_name_H-M   'P 1'
#
loop_
_entity.id
_entity.type
_entity.pdbx_description
1 polymer ?
#
loop_
_entity_poly.entity_id
_entity_poly.type
_entity_poly.pdbx_seq_one_letter_code
_entity_poly.pdbx_strand_id
1 'polypeptide(L)'
;MPILRFEQFAVKKTELGVQPGLTINFMRYDNIAGAAQLVEGIRMNTVPLHASQFSITVAEHGNAVAVTELLLNASFDDVMASSSRLLGRDMATYLDVSCRDVLLTASSVVYGYEFADTRTAVSPYDRGTPATSLAELAGDFWLSPSAVKDAVETLATKNVPRLGETYVCFVHPHQSRTLRDWPEFIEVTKYASPGNFMLGEIGRLWDVVFIETTQVKKTAGGAGGGAEDLYEAVMVGDNAFGHAISLPVELRDGGIHDFGREHHLAWYSIWGLGLITDASIVTLGTN
;
A
#
# COMPACT_ATOMS: atom_id res chain seq x y z
N MET A 1 -16.47 -6.77 -0.43
CA MET A 1 -15.90 -6.66 0.92
C MET A 1 -14.58 -5.92 0.80
N PRO A 2 -14.29 -4.94 1.65
CA PRO A 2 -12.93 -4.42 1.72
C PRO A 2 -12.02 -5.55 2.21
N ILE A 3 -11.07 -5.92 1.39
CA ILE A 3 -10.06 -6.93 1.71
C ILE A 3 -8.80 -6.13 2.00
N LEU A 4 -8.13 -6.43 3.11
CA LEU A 4 -6.81 -5.89 3.43
C LEU A 4 -5.85 -6.22 2.28
N ARG A 5 -5.34 -5.21 1.59
CA ARG A 5 -4.43 -5.36 0.45
C ARG A 5 -3.02 -4.90 0.78
N PHE A 6 -2.90 -3.69 1.33
CA PHE A 6 -1.59 -3.11 1.66
C PHE A 6 -0.92 -3.84 2.83
N GLU A 7 -1.67 -4.15 3.88
CA GLU A 7 -1.16 -4.75 5.13
C GLU A 7 -0.46 -6.10 4.92
N GLN A 8 -0.83 -6.84 3.86
CA GLN A 8 -0.24 -8.15 3.55
C GLN A 8 1.27 -8.08 3.25
N PHE A 9 1.76 -6.94 2.78
CA PHE A 9 3.15 -6.71 2.39
C PHE A 9 3.97 -5.96 3.45
N ALA A 10 3.38 -5.70 4.60
CA ALA A 10 4.08 -5.11 5.74
C ALA A 10 4.99 -6.14 6.42
N VAL A 11 6.15 -5.69 6.86
CA VAL A 11 7.00 -6.47 7.77
C VAL A 11 6.37 -6.41 9.16
N LYS A 12 5.75 -7.52 9.57
CA LYS A 12 5.04 -7.60 10.86
C LYS A 12 6.01 -7.91 11.99
N LYS A 13 5.93 -7.12 13.06
CA LYS A 13 6.63 -7.39 14.30
C LYS A 13 5.65 -7.33 15.47
N THR A 14 5.53 -8.46 16.16
CA THR A 14 4.70 -8.61 17.35
C THR A 14 5.61 -8.90 18.54
N GLU A 15 5.56 -8.09 19.58
CA GLU A 15 6.24 -8.35 20.83
C GLU A 15 5.25 -8.96 21.83
N LEU A 16 5.11 -10.29 21.78
CA LEU A 16 4.27 -11.04 22.71
C LEU A 16 5.02 -11.26 24.04
N GLY A 17 4.45 -10.79 25.15
CA GLY A 17 4.83 -11.18 26.50
C GLY A 17 5.77 -10.25 27.26
N VAL A 18 6.20 -9.15 26.68
CA VAL A 18 6.89 -8.06 27.37
C VAL A 18 6.01 -6.82 27.26
N GLN A 19 5.92 -6.00 28.30
CA GLN A 19 5.30 -4.68 28.18
C GLN A 19 6.24 -3.80 27.34
N PRO A 20 5.99 -3.62 26.03
CA PRO A 20 7.04 -3.10 25.11
C PRO A 20 7.18 -1.58 25.19
N GLY A 21 6.53 -0.91 26.09
CA GLY A 21 6.45 0.54 26.02
C GLY A 21 5.70 1.01 24.77
N LEU A 22 5.81 2.29 24.42
CA LEU A 22 5.12 2.90 23.28
C LEU A 22 5.90 2.80 21.95
N THR A 23 7.07 2.16 21.93
CA THR A 23 7.93 2.10 20.75
C THR A 23 8.45 0.69 20.48
N ILE A 24 8.29 0.23 19.25
CA ILE A 24 8.85 -1.03 18.77
C ILE A 24 10.00 -0.72 17.81
N ASN A 25 11.15 -1.33 18.08
CA ASN A 25 12.36 -1.06 17.32
C ASN A 25 12.55 -2.05 16.18
N PHE A 26 12.86 -1.54 15.02
CA PHE A 26 13.26 -2.29 13.83
C PHE A 26 14.75 -2.04 13.56
N MET A 27 15.45 -3.07 13.12
CA MET A 27 16.85 -2.95 12.72
C MET A 27 16.98 -3.17 11.23
N ARG A 28 17.76 -2.30 10.59
CA ARG A 28 18.16 -2.43 9.19
C ARG A 28 19.69 -2.51 9.13
N TYR A 29 20.19 -3.48 8.40
CA TYR A 29 21.62 -3.60 8.12
C TYR A 29 21.95 -2.94 6.81
N ASP A 30 22.96 -2.10 6.80
CA ASP A 30 23.41 -1.42 5.59
C ASP A 30 24.32 -2.35 4.77
N ASN A 31 24.29 -2.21 3.45
CA ASN A 31 25.12 -3.00 2.56
C ASN A 31 26.60 -2.69 2.81
N ILE A 32 27.43 -3.74 2.82
CA ILE A 32 28.88 -3.62 2.94
C ILE A 32 29.42 -3.20 1.57
N ALA A 33 30.12 -2.08 1.52
CA ALA A 33 30.81 -1.60 0.33
C ALA A 33 32.29 -1.98 0.37
N GLY A 34 32.90 -2.20 -0.79
CA GLY A 34 34.35 -2.20 -0.92
C GLY A 34 35.02 -3.57 -0.91
N ALA A 35 34.49 -4.54 -1.67
CA ALA A 35 35.29 -5.71 -2.04
C ALA A 35 36.53 -5.27 -2.83
N ALA A 36 37.71 -5.74 -2.43
CA ALA A 36 38.97 -5.46 -3.13
C ALA A 36 39.71 -6.76 -3.46
N GLN A 37 40.53 -6.73 -4.52
CA GLN A 37 41.41 -7.84 -4.82
C GLN A 37 42.44 -8.03 -3.70
N LEU A 38 42.57 -9.25 -3.25
CA LEU A 38 43.52 -9.60 -2.19
C LEU A 38 44.91 -9.84 -2.76
N VAL A 39 45.94 -9.39 -2.04
CA VAL A 39 47.34 -9.63 -2.38
C VAL A 39 47.89 -10.64 -1.38
N GLU A 40 48.60 -11.63 -1.87
CA GLU A 40 49.22 -12.66 -1.03
C GLU A 40 50.22 -12.04 -0.02
N GLY A 41 50.11 -12.47 1.23
CA GLY A 41 50.96 -11.97 2.32
C GLY A 41 50.48 -10.68 3.00
N ILE A 42 49.42 -10.04 2.49
CA ILE A 42 48.84 -8.84 3.10
C ILE A 42 47.53 -9.22 3.82
N ARG A 43 47.39 -8.78 5.06
CA ARG A 43 46.19 -9.02 5.86
C ARG A 43 44.99 -8.31 5.23
N MET A 44 43.86 -9.02 5.08
CA MET A 44 42.60 -8.47 4.62
C MET A 44 42.14 -7.31 5.51
N ASN A 45 41.72 -6.22 4.89
CA ASN A 45 41.10 -5.11 5.59
C ASN A 45 39.68 -5.49 6.03
N THR A 46 39.36 -5.25 7.29
CA THR A 46 38.02 -5.53 7.85
C THR A 46 37.17 -4.28 7.82
N VAL A 47 35.98 -4.38 7.25
CA VAL A 47 34.99 -3.30 7.24
C VAL A 47 33.98 -3.56 8.37
N PRO A 48 33.67 -2.56 9.21
CA PRO A 48 32.65 -2.71 10.25
C PRO A 48 31.26 -2.88 9.64
N LEU A 49 30.45 -3.73 10.27
CA LEU A 49 29.03 -3.86 9.94
C LEU A 49 28.28 -2.69 10.57
N HIS A 50 27.61 -1.91 9.73
CA HIS A 50 26.74 -0.83 10.17
C HIS A 50 25.28 -1.32 10.19
N ALA A 51 24.60 -1.04 11.30
CA ALA A 51 23.18 -1.28 11.46
C ALA A 51 22.51 0.03 11.87
N SER A 52 21.44 0.37 11.20
CA SER A 52 20.57 1.48 11.57
C SER A 52 19.32 0.95 12.27
N GLN A 53 18.96 1.62 13.37
CA GLN A 53 17.77 1.31 14.14
C GLN A 53 16.75 2.41 13.92
N PHE A 54 15.50 2.03 13.65
CA PHE A 54 14.40 2.98 13.65
C PHE A 54 13.28 2.44 14.55
N SER A 55 12.51 3.34 15.12
CA SER A 55 11.44 3.03 16.06
C SER A 55 10.09 3.40 15.47
N ILE A 56 9.12 2.51 15.63
CA ILE A 56 7.73 2.76 15.31
C ILE A 56 6.98 2.97 16.63
N THR A 57 6.34 4.13 16.77
CA THR A 57 5.49 4.41 17.92
C THR A 57 4.13 3.77 17.71
N VAL A 58 3.66 3.01 18.67
CA VAL A 58 2.32 2.42 18.66
C VAL A 58 1.32 3.36 19.30
N ALA A 59 0.10 3.36 18.77
CA ALA A 59 -1.02 4.14 19.28
C ALA A 59 -2.26 3.25 19.44
N GLU A 60 -3.19 3.71 20.24
CA GLU A 60 -4.49 3.06 20.41
C GLU A 60 -5.41 3.42 19.23
N HIS A 61 -6.07 2.40 18.69
CA HIS A 61 -7.04 2.53 17.62
C HIS A 61 -8.30 1.77 17.97
N GLY A 62 -9.45 2.33 17.66
CA GLY A 62 -10.72 1.69 17.93
C GLY A 62 -11.89 2.51 17.43
N ASN A 63 -13.02 1.84 17.29
CA ASN A 63 -14.30 2.47 16.98
C ASN A 63 -15.41 1.70 17.71
N ALA A 64 -16.47 2.40 18.13
CA ALA A 64 -17.55 1.82 18.91
C ALA A 64 -18.91 2.18 18.31
N VAL A 65 -19.85 1.25 18.45
CA VAL A 65 -21.25 1.42 18.08
C VAL A 65 -22.12 1.15 19.31
N ALA A 66 -23.06 2.06 19.58
CA ALA A 66 -24.10 1.86 20.59
C ALA A 66 -25.39 1.39 19.89
N VAL A 67 -25.95 0.32 20.37
CA VAL A 67 -27.24 -0.24 19.91
C VAL A 67 -28.26 -0.09 21.01
N THR A 68 -29.40 0.56 20.73
CA THR A 68 -30.46 0.77 21.71
C THR A 68 -31.38 -0.45 21.80
N GLU A 69 -31.92 -0.71 23.00
CA GLU A 69 -32.89 -1.78 23.22
C GLU A 69 -34.14 -1.62 22.34
N LEU A 70 -34.59 -0.37 22.13
CA LEU A 70 -35.71 -0.09 21.23
C LEU A 70 -35.43 -0.58 19.80
N LEU A 71 -34.19 -0.37 19.30
CA LEU A 71 -33.78 -0.84 17.98
C LEU A 71 -33.74 -2.37 17.92
N LEU A 72 -33.22 -3.03 18.99
CA LEU A 72 -33.19 -4.48 19.07
C LEU A 72 -34.56 -5.09 19.02
N ASN A 73 -35.54 -4.51 19.76
CA ASN A 73 -36.90 -5.00 19.84
C ASN A 73 -37.78 -4.65 18.62
N ALA A 74 -37.48 -3.54 17.93
CA ALA A 74 -38.25 -3.08 16.77
C ALA A 74 -37.70 -3.60 15.41
N SER A 75 -36.48 -4.11 15.38
CA SER A 75 -35.84 -4.58 14.14
C SER A 75 -36.29 -6.00 13.79
N PHE A 76 -36.46 -6.23 12.48
CA PHE A 76 -36.68 -7.58 11.92
C PHE A 76 -35.37 -8.37 11.74
N ASP A 77 -34.23 -7.72 11.80
CA ASP A 77 -32.91 -8.30 11.56
C ASP A 77 -32.10 -8.36 12.86
N ASP A 78 -31.12 -9.25 12.91
CA ASP A 78 -30.14 -9.31 14.01
C ASP A 78 -29.18 -8.11 13.91
N VAL A 79 -29.53 -7.04 14.61
CA VAL A 79 -28.78 -5.78 14.65
C VAL A 79 -27.40 -5.99 15.26
N MET A 80 -27.25 -6.88 16.26
CA MET A 80 -25.96 -7.12 16.91
C MET A 80 -24.98 -7.81 15.96
N ALA A 81 -25.43 -8.84 15.24
CA ALA A 81 -24.60 -9.50 14.24
C ALA A 81 -24.23 -8.56 13.07
N SER A 82 -25.17 -7.70 12.65
CA SER A 82 -24.93 -6.71 11.60
C SER A 82 -23.94 -5.64 12.06
N SER A 83 -24.04 -5.15 13.29
CA SER A 83 -23.11 -4.18 13.88
C SER A 83 -21.71 -4.74 14.00
N SER A 84 -21.53 -6.00 14.43
CA SER A 84 -20.22 -6.63 14.52
C SER A 84 -19.55 -6.79 13.16
N ARG A 85 -20.32 -7.12 12.09
CA ARG A 85 -19.79 -7.18 10.70
C ARG A 85 -19.39 -5.80 10.20
N LEU A 86 -20.14 -4.75 10.52
CA LEU A 86 -19.81 -3.37 10.14
C LEU A 86 -18.55 -2.90 10.85
N LEU A 87 -18.39 -3.18 12.14
CA LEU A 87 -17.18 -2.88 12.91
C LEU A 87 -15.95 -3.61 12.34
N GLY A 88 -16.08 -4.88 11.95
CA GLY A 88 -14.99 -5.63 11.31
C GLY A 88 -14.60 -5.05 9.93
N ARG A 89 -15.59 -4.55 9.17
CA ARG A 89 -15.32 -3.86 7.89
C ARG A 89 -14.64 -2.52 8.11
N ASP A 90 -15.09 -1.74 9.08
CA ASP A 90 -14.52 -0.45 9.46
C ASP A 90 -13.06 -0.61 9.86
N MET A 91 -12.74 -1.56 10.72
CA MET A 91 -11.37 -1.87 11.13
C MET A 91 -10.48 -2.22 9.92
N ALA A 92 -10.94 -3.13 9.05
CA ALA A 92 -10.16 -3.54 7.88
C ALA A 92 -9.89 -2.35 6.93
N THR A 93 -10.89 -1.50 6.71
CA THR A 93 -10.74 -0.31 5.88
C THR A 93 -9.77 0.71 6.51
N TYR A 94 -9.91 0.94 7.82
CA TYR A 94 -9.06 1.88 8.54
C TYR A 94 -7.58 1.46 8.53
N LEU A 95 -7.30 0.18 8.77
CA LEU A 95 -5.94 -0.35 8.74
C LEU A 95 -5.33 -0.25 7.34
N ASP A 96 -6.08 -0.61 6.31
CA ASP A 96 -5.60 -0.58 4.93
C ASP A 96 -5.31 0.87 4.45
N VAL A 97 -6.19 1.80 4.80
CA VAL A 97 -5.99 3.24 4.55
C VAL A 97 -4.77 3.78 5.28
N SER A 98 -4.58 3.39 6.54
CA SER A 98 -3.42 3.82 7.33
C SER A 98 -2.11 3.28 6.74
N CYS A 99 -2.07 2.04 6.26
CA CYS A 99 -0.92 1.48 5.54
C CYS A 99 -0.61 2.28 4.27
N ARG A 100 -1.63 2.59 3.47
CA ARG A 100 -1.51 3.43 2.28
C ARG A 100 -0.91 4.81 2.61
N ASP A 101 -1.43 5.47 3.63
CA ASP A 101 -1.00 6.83 3.99
C ASP A 101 0.47 6.87 4.42
N VAL A 102 0.94 5.83 5.10
CA VAL A 102 2.38 5.68 5.41
C VAL A 102 3.20 5.47 4.13
N LEU A 103 2.75 4.62 3.21
CA LEU A 103 3.46 4.38 1.94
C LEU A 103 3.57 5.66 1.09
N LEU A 104 2.56 6.52 1.10
CA LEU A 104 2.55 7.79 0.38
C LEU A 104 3.47 8.87 0.97
N THR A 105 4.07 8.65 2.14
CA THR A 105 5.11 9.53 2.69
C THR A 105 6.47 9.30 2.05
N ALA A 106 6.62 8.29 1.18
CA ALA A 106 7.87 8.01 0.48
C ALA A 106 8.26 9.14 -0.47
N SER A 107 9.57 9.34 -0.61
CA SER A 107 10.14 10.46 -1.36
C SER A 107 10.13 10.27 -2.89
N SER A 108 10.04 9.03 -3.37
CA SER A 108 10.13 8.71 -4.79
C SER A 108 8.78 8.75 -5.46
N VAL A 109 8.61 9.67 -6.40
CA VAL A 109 7.38 9.83 -7.17
C VAL A 109 7.69 9.77 -8.66
N VAL A 110 6.90 9.03 -9.41
CA VAL A 110 6.87 8.99 -10.88
C VAL A 110 5.50 9.47 -11.31
N TYR A 111 5.45 10.33 -12.30
CA TYR A 111 4.19 10.87 -12.80
C TYR A 111 3.80 10.21 -14.12
N GLY A 112 2.49 10.19 -14.39
CA GLY A 112 1.94 9.72 -15.66
C GLY A 112 2.45 10.56 -16.84
N TYR A 113 2.31 9.98 -18.02
CA TYR A 113 2.64 10.66 -19.29
C TYR A 113 1.38 11.28 -19.88
N GLU A 114 1.51 12.49 -20.42
CA GLU A 114 0.45 13.14 -21.17
C GLU A 114 0.27 12.44 -22.52
N PHE A 115 -0.96 12.09 -22.84
CA PHE A 115 -1.34 11.52 -24.12
C PHE A 115 -2.29 12.50 -24.81
N ALA A 116 -1.88 12.99 -25.98
CA ALA A 116 -2.75 13.84 -26.81
C ALA A 116 -3.98 13.02 -27.28
N ASP A 117 -5.10 13.35 -26.74
CA ASP A 117 -6.53 13.14 -27.12
C ASP A 117 -6.92 11.96 -28.04
N THR A 118 -6.14 10.92 -28.20
CA THR A 118 -6.62 9.74 -28.92
C THR A 118 -6.11 8.48 -28.28
N ARG A 119 -7.02 7.74 -27.62
CA ARG A 119 -6.86 6.33 -27.26
C ARG A 119 -6.57 5.44 -28.47
N THR A 120 -6.43 6.03 -29.65
CA THR A 120 -6.14 5.40 -30.93
C THR A 120 -4.64 5.52 -31.22
N ALA A 121 -3.95 4.38 -31.08
CA ALA A 121 -2.64 4.12 -31.68
C ALA A 121 -1.56 5.17 -31.38
N VAL A 122 -1.33 5.47 -30.10
CA VAL A 122 -0.01 5.98 -29.73
C VAL A 122 0.96 4.85 -30.02
N SER A 123 1.91 5.10 -30.91
CA SER A 123 3.02 4.17 -31.15
C SER A 123 3.60 3.76 -29.79
N PRO A 124 3.88 2.47 -29.55
CA PRO A 124 4.52 2.04 -28.31
C PRO A 124 5.87 2.73 -28.04
N TYR A 125 6.35 3.52 -28.98
CA TYR A 125 7.57 4.32 -28.92
C TYR A 125 7.30 5.81 -28.66
N ASP A 126 6.06 6.28 -28.73
CA ASP A 126 5.73 7.69 -28.49
C ASP A 126 5.53 7.90 -26.99
N ARG A 127 6.63 8.17 -26.30
CA ARG A 127 6.59 8.62 -24.90
C ARG A 127 6.09 10.06 -24.94
N GLY A 128 4.91 10.31 -24.41
CA GLY A 128 4.45 11.64 -24.08
C GLY A 128 5.41 12.35 -23.13
N THR A 129 5.14 13.60 -22.81
CA THR A 129 5.92 14.33 -21.81
C THR A 129 5.46 13.90 -20.42
N PRO A 130 6.36 13.41 -19.52
CA PRO A 130 5.96 13.10 -18.15
C PRO A 130 5.63 14.40 -17.40
N ALA A 131 4.63 14.38 -16.55
CA ALA A 131 4.41 15.48 -15.61
C ALA A 131 5.58 15.57 -14.64
N THR A 132 5.90 16.76 -14.19
CA THR A 132 7.00 17.01 -13.22
C THR A 132 6.47 17.24 -11.80
N SER A 133 5.17 17.43 -11.67
CA SER A 133 4.50 17.64 -10.38
C SER A 133 3.05 17.15 -10.40
N LEU A 134 2.48 16.91 -9.21
CA LEU A 134 1.06 16.58 -9.06
C LEU A 134 0.13 17.68 -9.60
N ALA A 135 0.58 18.93 -9.60
CA ALA A 135 -0.20 20.06 -10.08
C ALA A 135 -0.36 20.07 -11.62
N GLU A 136 0.55 19.45 -12.36
CA GLU A 136 0.51 19.34 -13.82
C GLU A 136 -0.41 18.23 -14.30
N LEU A 137 -0.84 17.32 -13.43
CA LEU A 137 -1.76 16.23 -13.77
C LEU A 137 -3.21 16.72 -13.97
N ALA A 138 -3.39 17.83 -14.66
CA ALA A 138 -4.71 18.43 -14.94
C ALA A 138 -5.27 18.04 -16.31
N GLY A 139 -4.59 17.17 -17.04
CA GLY A 139 -4.95 16.70 -18.39
C GLY A 139 -5.01 15.17 -18.46
N ASP A 140 -4.86 14.62 -19.65
CA ASP A 140 -4.91 13.16 -19.91
C ASP A 140 -3.59 12.46 -19.54
N PHE A 141 -3.27 12.38 -18.24
CA PHE A 141 -2.07 11.74 -17.70
C PHE A 141 -2.39 10.33 -17.17
N TRP A 142 -2.57 9.39 -18.05
CA TRP A 142 -3.00 8.05 -17.68
C TRP A 142 -1.85 7.15 -17.23
N LEU A 143 -2.20 6.10 -16.49
CA LEU A 143 -1.26 5.04 -16.15
C LEU A 143 -0.88 4.27 -17.41
N SER A 144 0.33 4.52 -17.89
CA SER A 144 0.86 3.91 -19.10
C SER A 144 1.91 2.84 -18.78
N PRO A 145 2.16 1.90 -19.70
CA PRO A 145 3.27 0.97 -19.60
C PRO A 145 4.63 1.67 -19.40
N SER A 146 4.83 2.85 -19.97
CA SER A 146 6.07 3.63 -19.82
C SER A 146 6.26 4.10 -18.38
N ALA A 147 5.23 4.63 -17.73
CA ALA A 147 5.29 5.04 -16.31
C ALA A 147 5.62 3.85 -15.38
N VAL A 148 5.08 2.67 -15.68
CA VAL A 148 5.41 1.45 -14.93
C VAL A 148 6.87 1.06 -15.13
N LYS A 149 7.41 1.14 -16.37
CA LYS A 149 8.82 0.86 -16.67
C LYS A 149 9.75 1.83 -15.93
N ASP A 150 9.43 3.10 -15.87
CA ASP A 150 10.21 4.11 -15.15
C ASP A 150 10.18 3.89 -13.63
N ALA A 151 9.05 3.46 -13.09
CA ALA A 151 8.97 3.08 -11.68
C ALA A 151 9.84 1.85 -11.36
N VAL A 152 9.81 0.82 -12.23
CA VAL A 152 10.67 -0.37 -12.10
C VAL A 152 12.14 0.02 -12.24
N GLU A 153 12.51 0.88 -13.21
CA GLU A 153 13.87 1.40 -13.38
C GLU A 153 14.34 2.14 -12.13
N THR A 154 13.47 2.97 -11.53
CA THR A 154 13.78 3.70 -10.30
C THR A 154 14.10 2.75 -9.13
N LEU A 155 13.32 1.69 -8.94
CA LEU A 155 13.58 0.68 -7.91
C LEU A 155 14.83 -0.14 -8.21
N ALA A 156 15.02 -0.57 -9.45
CA ALA A 156 16.18 -1.35 -9.88
C ALA A 156 17.48 -0.56 -9.75
N THR A 157 17.49 0.72 -10.13
CA THR A 157 18.67 1.61 -10.01
C THR A 157 19.06 1.81 -8.55
N LYS A 158 18.09 1.80 -7.64
CA LYS A 158 18.35 1.86 -6.20
C LYS A 158 18.74 0.51 -5.59
N ASN A 159 18.87 -0.55 -6.40
CA ASN A 159 19.16 -1.93 -5.99
C ASN A 159 18.18 -2.47 -4.96
N VAL A 160 16.89 -2.14 -5.09
CA VAL A 160 15.85 -2.62 -4.20
C VAL A 160 15.54 -4.09 -4.48
N PRO A 161 15.56 -4.98 -3.46
CA PRO A 161 15.15 -6.36 -3.63
C PRO A 161 13.67 -6.46 -4.00
N ARG A 162 13.35 -7.48 -4.80
CA ARG A 162 11.96 -7.79 -5.16
C ARG A 162 11.27 -8.54 -4.02
N LEU A 163 9.96 -8.46 -3.94
CA LEU A 163 9.12 -9.30 -3.08
C LEU A 163 8.99 -10.70 -3.73
N GLY A 164 9.90 -11.61 -3.39
CA GLY A 164 10.05 -12.87 -4.10
C GLY A 164 10.63 -12.66 -5.50
N GLU A 165 9.83 -12.81 -6.54
CA GLU A 165 10.27 -12.65 -7.94
C GLU A 165 9.88 -11.30 -8.55
N THR A 166 8.95 -10.57 -7.95
CA THR A 166 8.32 -9.39 -8.55
C THR A 166 8.20 -8.22 -7.58
N TYR A 167 8.02 -7.02 -8.11
CA TYR A 167 7.49 -5.89 -7.35
C TYR A 167 5.96 -5.96 -7.30
N VAL A 168 5.35 -5.31 -6.33
CA VAL A 168 3.89 -5.24 -6.19
C VAL A 168 3.44 -3.80 -6.39
N CYS A 169 2.44 -3.60 -7.25
CA CYS A 169 1.86 -2.29 -7.51
C CYS A 169 0.37 -2.29 -7.16
N PHE A 170 -0.02 -1.39 -6.28
CA PHE A 170 -1.42 -1.17 -5.92
C PHE A 170 -2.02 -0.11 -6.80
N VAL A 171 -3.06 -0.46 -7.54
CA VAL A 171 -3.71 0.43 -8.50
C VAL A 171 -5.20 0.59 -8.22
N HIS A 172 -5.73 1.77 -8.52
CA HIS A 172 -7.17 2.00 -8.46
C HIS A 172 -7.86 1.36 -9.68
N PRO A 173 -9.13 0.92 -9.57
CA PRO A 173 -9.89 0.39 -10.72
C PRO A 173 -9.90 1.32 -11.94
N HIS A 174 -9.86 2.63 -11.74
CA HIS A 174 -9.76 3.62 -12.82
C HIS A 174 -8.42 3.50 -13.58
N GLN A 175 -7.31 3.42 -12.84
CA GLN A 175 -5.97 3.23 -13.41
C GLN A 175 -5.80 1.86 -14.07
N SER A 176 -6.39 0.81 -13.49
CA SER A 176 -6.31 -0.54 -14.06
C SER A 176 -7.07 -0.65 -15.39
N ARG A 177 -8.17 0.11 -15.54
CA ARG A 177 -8.93 0.17 -16.78
C ARG A 177 -8.05 0.73 -17.92
N THR A 178 -7.36 1.84 -17.67
CA THR A 178 -6.49 2.44 -18.69
C THR A 178 -5.32 1.53 -19.05
N LEU A 179 -4.72 0.85 -18.05
CA LEU A 179 -3.64 -0.10 -18.28
C LEU A 179 -4.08 -1.30 -19.14
N ARG A 180 -5.31 -1.77 -18.98
CA ARG A 180 -5.88 -2.89 -19.76
C ARG A 180 -6.15 -2.55 -21.23
N ASP A 181 -6.31 -1.28 -21.56
CA ASP A 181 -6.54 -0.82 -22.93
C ASP A 181 -5.25 -0.85 -23.77
N TRP A 182 -4.08 -1.01 -23.15
CA TRP A 182 -2.80 -1.07 -23.86
C TRP A 182 -2.53 -2.44 -24.50
N PRO A 183 -2.10 -2.48 -25.77
CA PRO A 183 -1.84 -3.73 -26.50
C PRO A 183 -0.83 -4.64 -25.80
N GLU A 184 0.23 -4.09 -25.22
CA GLU A 184 1.27 -4.86 -24.52
C GLU A 184 0.68 -5.63 -23.32
N PHE A 185 -0.25 -5.03 -22.58
CA PHE A 185 -0.92 -5.70 -21.47
C PHE A 185 -1.86 -6.80 -21.95
N ILE A 186 -2.61 -6.56 -23.04
CA ILE A 186 -3.52 -7.53 -23.65
C ILE A 186 -2.78 -8.76 -24.12
N GLU A 187 -1.60 -8.61 -24.74
CA GLU A 187 -0.80 -9.74 -25.23
C GLU A 187 -0.28 -10.61 -24.08
N VAL A 188 0.25 -10.00 -23.02
CA VAL A 188 0.74 -10.73 -21.85
C VAL A 188 -0.39 -11.48 -21.14
N THR A 189 -1.56 -10.87 -21.02
CA THR A 189 -2.71 -11.47 -20.36
C THR A 189 -3.25 -12.70 -21.12
N LYS A 190 -3.11 -12.75 -22.43
CA LYS A 190 -3.50 -13.93 -23.24
C LYS A 190 -2.71 -15.20 -22.90
N TYR A 191 -1.49 -15.06 -22.41
CA TYR A 191 -0.60 -16.17 -22.08
C TYR A 191 -0.51 -16.45 -20.58
N ALA A 192 -1.15 -15.63 -19.73
CA ALA A 192 -1.15 -15.80 -18.29
C ALA A 192 -2.03 -16.99 -17.86
N SER A 193 -1.59 -17.71 -16.83
CA SER A 193 -2.36 -18.83 -16.27
C SER A 193 -3.64 -18.32 -15.59
N PRO A 194 -4.82 -18.96 -15.82
CA PRO A 194 -6.10 -18.49 -15.28
C PRO A 194 -6.21 -18.50 -13.74
N GLY A 195 -5.30 -19.19 -13.05
CA GLY A 195 -5.38 -19.39 -11.60
C GLY A 195 -5.18 -18.12 -10.75
N ASN A 196 -4.43 -17.14 -11.25
CA ASN A 196 -4.10 -15.94 -10.49
C ASN A 196 -5.19 -14.87 -10.54
N PHE A 197 -6.09 -14.95 -11.51
CA PHE A 197 -7.19 -14.02 -11.71
C PHE A 197 -8.19 -13.95 -10.53
N MET A 198 -8.27 -15.04 -9.76
CA MET A 198 -9.21 -15.18 -8.64
C MET A 198 -8.82 -14.41 -7.38
N LEU A 199 -7.56 -13.97 -7.24
CA LEU A 199 -7.01 -13.31 -6.04
C LEU A 199 -7.04 -11.77 -6.11
N GLY A 200 -7.66 -11.19 -7.15
CA GLY A 200 -7.66 -9.73 -7.38
C GLY A 200 -6.36 -9.22 -7.98
N GLU A 201 -5.47 -10.12 -8.39
CA GLU A 201 -4.36 -9.83 -9.27
C GLU A 201 -4.92 -9.57 -10.68
N ILE A 202 -4.60 -8.42 -11.26
CA ILE A 202 -5.07 -8.04 -12.59
C ILE A 202 -4.22 -8.72 -13.66
N GLY A 203 -2.93 -8.90 -13.36
CA GLY A 203 -1.94 -9.47 -14.26
C GLY A 203 -0.52 -9.15 -13.79
N ARG A 204 0.44 -9.74 -14.48
CA ARG A 204 1.86 -9.52 -14.27
C ARG A 204 2.46 -8.91 -15.54
N LEU A 205 3.18 -7.80 -15.39
CA LEU A 205 3.82 -7.11 -16.49
C LEU A 205 5.18 -6.57 -16.02
N TRP A 206 6.27 -6.84 -16.79
CA TRP A 206 7.65 -6.39 -16.49
C TRP A 206 8.08 -6.56 -15.03
N ASP A 207 7.91 -7.77 -14.51
CA ASP A 207 8.25 -8.09 -13.12
C ASP A 207 7.43 -7.35 -12.05
N VAL A 208 6.26 -6.82 -12.41
CA VAL A 208 5.32 -6.17 -11.51
C VAL A 208 4.01 -6.95 -11.48
N VAL A 209 3.52 -7.24 -10.29
CA VAL A 209 2.17 -7.77 -10.03
C VAL A 209 1.27 -6.62 -9.66
N PHE A 210 0.15 -6.47 -10.36
CA PHE A 210 -0.84 -5.42 -10.11
C PHE A 210 -1.96 -5.95 -9.23
N ILE A 211 -2.21 -5.25 -8.13
CA ILE A 211 -3.30 -5.53 -7.19
C ILE A 211 -4.28 -4.37 -7.22
N GLU A 212 -5.52 -4.68 -7.61
CA GLU A 212 -6.59 -3.69 -7.65
C GLU A 212 -7.17 -3.46 -6.26
N THR A 213 -7.23 -2.19 -5.85
CA THR A 213 -7.88 -1.78 -4.61
C THR A 213 -8.51 -0.40 -4.76
N THR A 214 -9.70 -0.24 -4.17
CA THR A 214 -10.39 1.05 -4.12
C THR A 214 -9.83 1.98 -3.05
N GLN A 215 -8.89 1.50 -2.22
CA GLN A 215 -8.28 2.27 -1.13
C GLN A 215 -7.05 3.08 -1.59
N VAL A 216 -6.67 3.00 -2.87
CA VAL A 216 -5.67 3.92 -3.47
C VAL A 216 -6.12 5.36 -3.24
N LYS A 217 -5.19 6.24 -2.86
CA LYS A 217 -5.52 7.63 -2.57
C LYS A 217 -6.05 8.32 -3.83
N LYS A 218 -7.21 8.93 -3.67
CA LYS A 218 -7.90 9.73 -4.68
C LYS A 218 -7.99 11.16 -4.19
N THR A 219 -7.51 12.10 -4.97
CA THR A 219 -7.69 13.55 -4.73
C THR A 219 -8.67 14.09 -5.75
N ALA A 220 -9.85 14.48 -5.30
CA ALA A 220 -10.90 15.00 -6.16
C ALA A 220 -10.52 16.39 -6.71
N GLY A 221 -10.74 16.61 -8.01
CA GLY A 221 -10.49 17.90 -8.66
C GLY A 221 -9.02 18.23 -8.88
N GLY A 222 -8.13 17.29 -8.78
CA GLY A 222 -6.68 17.45 -9.01
C GLY A 222 -5.99 18.41 -8.03
N ALA A 223 -4.67 18.36 -7.94
CA ALA A 223 -3.90 19.25 -7.08
C ALA A 223 -3.82 20.71 -7.59
N GLY A 224 -4.17 20.95 -8.86
CA GLY A 224 -4.12 22.26 -9.52
C GLY A 224 -5.47 22.90 -9.82
N GLY A 225 -6.59 22.36 -9.29
CA GLY A 225 -7.93 22.85 -9.60
C GLY A 225 -8.47 22.39 -10.95
N GLY A 226 -7.92 21.30 -11.51
CA GLY A 226 -8.44 20.64 -12.70
C GLY A 226 -9.77 19.95 -12.42
N ALA A 227 -10.52 19.61 -13.48
CA ALA A 227 -11.82 18.95 -13.38
C ALA A 227 -11.69 17.43 -13.08
N GLU A 228 -10.50 16.86 -13.19
CA GLU A 228 -10.26 15.43 -13.12
C GLU A 228 -9.69 14.98 -11.77
N ASP A 229 -10.02 13.75 -11.40
CA ASP A 229 -9.57 13.14 -10.15
C ASP A 229 -8.15 12.61 -10.30
N LEU A 230 -7.31 12.85 -9.30
CA LEU A 230 -5.95 12.35 -9.24
C LEU A 230 -5.88 11.06 -8.43
N TYR A 231 -5.17 10.06 -8.96
CA TYR A 231 -4.93 8.78 -8.29
C TYR A 231 -3.44 8.56 -8.04
N GLU A 232 -3.11 8.18 -6.82
CA GLU A 232 -1.73 7.91 -6.39
C GLU A 232 -1.54 6.41 -6.16
N ALA A 233 -1.20 5.65 -7.21
CA ALA A 233 -0.83 4.25 -7.10
C ALA A 233 0.53 4.10 -6.41
N VAL A 234 0.77 2.97 -5.75
CA VAL A 234 2.02 2.73 -5.02
C VAL A 234 2.65 1.41 -5.45
N MET A 235 3.93 1.48 -5.86
CA MET A 235 4.75 0.31 -6.15
C MET A 235 5.70 0.04 -4.99
N VAL A 236 5.78 -1.22 -4.56
CA VAL A 236 6.48 -1.63 -3.33
C VAL A 236 7.46 -2.76 -3.64
N GLY A 237 8.68 -2.60 -3.14
CA GLY A 237 9.70 -3.65 -3.09
C GLY A 237 9.75 -4.31 -1.70
N ASP A 238 10.78 -5.11 -1.46
CA ASP A 238 10.98 -5.77 -0.17
C ASP A 238 11.34 -4.78 0.94
N ASN A 239 10.96 -5.11 2.17
CA ASN A 239 11.25 -4.32 3.38
C ASN A 239 10.86 -2.82 3.26
N ALA A 240 9.73 -2.53 2.65
CA ALA A 240 9.25 -1.16 2.43
C ALA A 240 8.74 -0.51 3.71
N PHE A 241 7.82 -1.16 4.43
CA PHE A 241 7.21 -0.62 5.63
C PHE A 241 6.96 -1.68 6.70
N GLY A 242 6.89 -1.26 7.95
CA GLY A 242 6.68 -2.12 9.11
C GLY A 242 5.33 -1.90 9.76
N HIS A 243 4.75 -2.99 10.24
CA HIS A 243 3.57 -3.01 11.08
C HIS A 243 3.93 -3.56 12.46
N ALA A 244 4.02 -2.66 13.42
CA ALA A 244 4.31 -2.95 14.81
C ALA A 244 3.01 -3.21 15.55
N ILE A 245 2.79 -4.42 16.05
CA ILE A 245 1.56 -4.83 16.73
C ILE A 245 1.88 -5.08 18.19
N SER A 246 1.31 -4.28 19.10
CA SER A 246 1.38 -4.48 20.54
C SER A 246 0.19 -5.27 21.04
N LEU A 247 -1.02 -4.90 20.60
CA LEU A 247 -2.26 -5.63 20.86
C LEU A 247 -2.96 -5.91 19.54
N PRO A 248 -3.21 -7.19 19.20
CA PRO A 248 -3.99 -7.53 18.00
C PRO A 248 -5.41 -7.00 18.12
N VAL A 249 -6.10 -6.93 16.98
CA VAL A 249 -7.47 -6.45 16.93
C VAL A 249 -8.39 -7.39 17.69
N GLU A 250 -9.14 -6.82 18.61
CA GLU A 250 -10.13 -7.50 19.42
C GLU A 250 -11.50 -6.84 19.29
N LEU A 251 -12.56 -7.63 19.18
CA LEU A 251 -13.92 -7.16 19.37
C LEU A 251 -14.22 -7.17 20.86
N ARG A 252 -14.57 -6.02 21.40
CA ARG A 252 -14.92 -5.85 22.82
C ARG A 252 -16.39 -5.54 22.97
N ASP A 253 -17.02 -6.25 23.87
CA ASP A 253 -18.37 -5.98 24.34
C ASP A 253 -18.26 -5.04 25.54
N GLY A 254 -18.80 -3.85 25.42
CA GLY A 254 -18.87 -2.87 26.52
C GLY A 254 -19.93 -3.18 27.54
N GLY A 255 -20.81 -4.16 27.25
CA GLY A 255 -21.96 -4.51 28.12
C GLY A 255 -23.16 -3.57 27.99
N ILE A 256 -24.02 -3.70 28.93
CA ILE A 256 -25.29 -2.95 28.99
C ILE A 256 -25.10 -1.66 29.80
N HIS A 257 -25.50 -0.55 29.20
CA HIS A 257 -25.46 0.78 29.81
C HIS A 257 -26.83 1.40 29.90
N ASP A 258 -26.94 2.54 30.61
CA ASP A 258 -28.16 3.33 30.79
C ASP A 258 -29.36 2.49 31.20
N PHE A 259 -29.22 1.76 32.33
CA PHE A 259 -30.30 0.91 32.93
C PHE A 259 -30.88 -0.15 31.98
N GLY A 260 -30.07 -0.65 31.05
CA GLY A 260 -30.50 -1.69 30.10
C GLY A 260 -30.90 -1.16 28.74
N ARG A 261 -30.85 0.15 28.50
CA ARG A 261 -31.34 0.77 27.27
C ARG A 261 -30.33 0.77 26.11
N GLU A 262 -29.03 0.62 26.39
CA GLU A 262 -27.96 0.65 25.39
C GLU A 262 -27.00 -0.53 25.57
N HIS A 263 -26.56 -1.11 24.46
CA HIS A 263 -25.52 -2.12 24.40
C HIS A 263 -24.41 -1.64 23.49
N HIS A 264 -23.18 -1.64 23.99
CA HIS A 264 -22.03 -1.08 23.29
C HIS A 264 -21.14 -2.18 22.76
N LEU A 265 -20.79 -2.10 21.47
CA LEU A 265 -19.78 -2.94 20.82
C LEU A 265 -18.66 -2.06 20.28
N ALA A 266 -17.41 -2.50 20.46
CA ALA A 266 -16.25 -1.79 19.94
C ALA A 266 -15.21 -2.77 19.39
N TRP A 267 -14.48 -2.35 18.36
CA TRP A 267 -13.20 -2.95 18.08
C TRP A 267 -12.09 -2.11 18.70
N TYR A 268 -11.04 -2.75 19.17
CA TYR A 268 -9.92 -2.09 19.81
C TYR A 268 -8.61 -2.80 19.45
N SER A 269 -7.56 -2.03 19.27
CA SER A 269 -6.22 -2.54 18.98
C SER A 269 -5.14 -1.50 19.30
N ILE A 270 -3.90 -1.96 19.48
CA ILE A 270 -2.74 -1.10 19.69
C ILE A 270 -1.68 -1.49 18.66
N TRP A 271 -1.43 -0.62 17.70
CA TRP A 271 -0.45 -0.86 16.65
C TRP A 271 0.14 0.46 16.14
N GLY A 272 1.20 0.35 15.37
CA GLY A 272 1.85 1.47 14.69
C GLY A 272 2.39 1.06 13.34
N LEU A 273 2.48 2.01 12.42
CA LEU A 273 3.02 1.83 11.08
C LEU A 273 4.18 2.80 10.86
N GLY A 274 5.14 2.39 10.07
CA GLY A 274 6.26 3.27 9.71
C GLY A 274 7.04 2.75 8.51
N LEU A 275 7.70 3.65 7.80
CA LEU A 275 8.59 3.29 6.70
C LEU A 275 9.85 2.62 7.24
N ILE A 276 10.27 1.52 6.63
CA ILE A 276 11.56 0.86 6.90
C ILE A 276 12.60 1.37 5.91
N THR A 277 12.28 1.30 4.62
CA THR A 277 13.18 1.69 3.54
C THR A 277 12.42 2.56 2.54
N ASP A 278 12.67 3.85 2.56
CA ASP A 278 12.08 4.80 1.63
C ASP A 278 12.40 4.48 0.15
N ALA A 279 13.62 4.00 -0.10
CA ALA A 279 14.05 3.61 -1.45
C ALA A 279 13.21 2.47 -2.06
N SER A 280 12.56 1.64 -1.23
CA SER A 280 11.77 0.48 -1.67
C SER A 280 10.35 0.83 -2.12
N ILE A 281 10.01 2.11 -2.17
CA ILE A 281 8.67 2.58 -2.50
C ILE A 281 8.76 3.61 -3.62
N VAL A 282 7.86 3.49 -4.60
CA VAL A 282 7.65 4.50 -5.66
C VAL A 282 6.17 4.77 -5.80
N THR A 283 5.78 6.02 -5.70
CA THR A 283 4.41 6.47 -5.93
C THR A 283 4.22 6.84 -7.40
N LEU A 284 3.12 6.41 -7.99
CA LEU A 284 2.73 6.68 -9.38
C LEU A 284 1.51 7.60 -9.38
N GLY A 285 1.72 8.88 -9.69
CA GLY A 285 0.65 9.88 -9.81
C GLY A 285 0.08 9.89 -11.23
N THR A 286 -1.25 9.67 -11.38
CA THR A 286 -1.99 9.71 -12.66
C THR A 286 -3.40 10.24 -12.42
N ASN A 287 -4.11 10.56 -13.49
CA ASN A 287 -5.53 10.93 -13.42
C ASN A 287 -6.44 9.91 -14.09
#